data_c91cc786c866010e45949134c987bd17
#
_entry.id   c91cc786c866010e45949134c987bd17
#
_cell.length_a   1.000
_cell.length_b   1.000
_cell.length_c   1.000
_cell.angle_alpha   90.00
_cell.angle_beta   90.00
_cell.angle_gamma   90.00
#
_symmetry.space_group_name_H-M   'P 1'
#
loop_
_entity.id
_entity.type
_entity.pdbx_description
1 polymer ?
#
loop_
_entity_poly.entity_id
_entity_poly.type
_entity_poly.pdbx_seq_one_letter_code
_entity_poly.pdbx_strand_id
1 'polypeptide(L)'
;MLARRPRRRTIAVVVSIFAVLVVVAGGLIAWSPWTKAVDINNQSPSVARKWDEALLDAIRRALPNPPVHARNLFHTSVAMWDAWAAYDPTATGYIVNEKDTASDVAAARDEAISYAAYRVLTARYIKAVGADKSLSEFDNLMDSLHYPLNVTTTEGTSPAAVGNRIAKAVLDYGANDGSNQAGGYQSPWYTSVNPPLVVNKPGTGMVDPNRWQPLQIEHMISQNGIPVTNGVQQNVGPQWGGVASFGLPSVGATVSGSTVSAPPLDPGPPPKLGDPSTDQEVKDQVVEVIRDSSLLDPALGNTIDISPGARGNNDLGTNDGTGHTVNPVTGKPYPSDVVNEGDFGRVMAEFWADGPNSETPPGHWNVIANLASDELAPNLRIGGKGPVVDRLEWDVKMYLVLNGAVHDAAIAAWGAKGYYDDARPISWIRYMAGLGQSSDPSLPSYNKEGLPLVPGLIELITKDTTAPGQPLAALAGHEGEIAIKAWAGNPKDPKTQTGGVAWILAANWVPYQLPTFVTPSFPGYFSGHSTFSRAAAEVLTSFTGSEYFPGGVSGYTIKAGSLKFEVGPTTDIRLEWATYYDAADQAGQSRLWGGIHVQVDDFTGRRVGSECGKAAWTIAQRYYNGSIQ
;
A
#
# COMPACT_ATOMS: atom_id res chain seq x y z
N MET A 1 -71.20 1.90 -26.93
CA MET A 1 -70.74 0.70 -27.65
C MET A 1 -69.24 0.55 -27.51
N LEU A 2 -68.83 -0.58 -26.95
CA LEU A 2 -67.48 -1.23 -26.99
C LEU A 2 -66.28 -0.50 -26.37
N ALA A 3 -66.03 -0.90 -25.15
CA ALA A 3 -64.73 -0.78 -24.44
C ALA A 3 -63.63 -1.60 -25.14
N ARG A 4 -62.45 -1.05 -25.26
CA ARG A 4 -61.21 -1.82 -25.57
C ARG A 4 -60.29 -1.82 -24.35
N ARG A 5 -59.93 -3.02 -23.86
CA ARG A 5 -58.99 -3.31 -22.79
C ARG A 5 -57.57 -2.97 -23.26
N PRO A 6 -56.65 -2.42 -22.41
CA PRO A 6 -55.26 -2.29 -22.73
C PRO A 6 -54.50 -3.62 -22.54
N ARG A 7 -53.57 -3.88 -23.44
CA ARG A 7 -52.82 -5.12 -23.57
C ARG A 7 -51.73 -5.25 -22.49
N ARG A 8 -51.64 -6.43 -21.90
CA ARG A 8 -50.59 -6.95 -21.02
C ARG A 8 -49.22 -7.08 -21.73
N ARG A 9 -48.51 -6.00 -22.09
CA ARG A 9 -47.16 -6.09 -22.66
C ARG A 9 -46.10 -5.20 -21.98
N THR A 10 -46.48 -4.41 -20.99
CA THR A 10 -45.57 -3.45 -20.35
C THR A 10 -44.94 -3.96 -19.03
N ILE A 11 -45.37 -5.11 -18.50
CA ILE A 11 -44.89 -5.63 -17.20
C ILE A 11 -43.69 -6.55 -17.37
N ALA A 12 -43.48 -7.17 -18.55
CA ALA A 12 -42.38 -8.10 -18.77
C ALA A 12 -41.00 -7.39 -18.99
N VAL A 13 -41.00 -6.14 -19.43
CA VAL A 13 -39.76 -5.39 -19.71
C VAL A 13 -39.15 -4.74 -18.44
N VAL A 14 -40.02 -4.37 -17.47
CA VAL A 14 -39.58 -3.76 -16.21
C VAL A 14 -38.92 -4.80 -15.27
N VAL A 15 -39.43 -6.05 -15.27
CA VAL A 15 -38.85 -7.13 -14.45
C VAL A 15 -37.50 -7.60 -14.99
N SER A 16 -37.29 -7.55 -16.31
CA SER A 16 -36.01 -7.94 -16.92
C SER A 16 -34.89 -6.89 -16.69
N ILE A 17 -35.23 -5.61 -16.57
CA ILE A 17 -34.26 -4.53 -16.28
C ILE A 17 -33.86 -4.56 -14.80
N PHE A 18 -34.79 -4.90 -13.89
CA PHE A 18 -34.43 -5.06 -12.47
C PHE A 18 -33.57 -6.31 -12.19
N ALA A 19 -33.79 -7.40 -12.91
CA ALA A 19 -32.96 -8.62 -12.76
C ALA A 19 -31.52 -8.40 -13.30
N VAL A 20 -31.34 -7.61 -14.36
CA VAL A 20 -30.01 -7.28 -14.91
C VAL A 20 -29.26 -6.27 -14.03
N LEU A 21 -29.97 -5.32 -13.40
CA LEU A 21 -29.35 -4.36 -12.47
C LEU A 21 -28.96 -5.00 -11.13
N VAL A 22 -29.67 -6.00 -10.66
CA VAL A 22 -29.30 -6.75 -9.43
C VAL A 22 -28.11 -7.68 -9.68
N VAL A 23 -27.95 -8.23 -10.88
CA VAL A 23 -26.77 -9.06 -11.24
C VAL A 23 -25.52 -8.22 -11.48
N VAL A 24 -25.66 -6.97 -11.96
CA VAL A 24 -24.52 -6.05 -12.13
C VAL A 24 -24.13 -5.41 -10.79
N ALA A 25 -25.08 -5.15 -9.87
CA ALA A 25 -24.76 -4.68 -8.52
C ALA A 25 -24.18 -5.78 -7.62
N GLY A 26 -24.59 -7.05 -7.79
CA GLY A 26 -24.04 -8.19 -7.05
C GLY A 26 -22.65 -8.64 -7.53
N GLY A 27 -22.22 -8.27 -8.74
CA GLY A 27 -20.92 -8.60 -9.31
C GLY A 27 -19.82 -7.60 -8.99
N LEU A 28 -20.13 -6.44 -8.41
CA LEU A 28 -19.17 -5.38 -8.10
C LEU A 28 -18.77 -5.32 -6.60
N ILE A 29 -19.41 -6.13 -5.74
CA ILE A 29 -19.15 -6.13 -4.28
C ILE A 29 -18.02 -7.09 -3.87
N ALA A 30 -17.48 -7.90 -4.76
CA ALA A 30 -16.55 -8.96 -4.39
C ALA A 30 -15.16 -8.73 -5.00
N TRP A 31 -14.49 -7.60 -4.64
CA TRP A 31 -13.08 -7.50 -5.06
C TRP A 31 -12.21 -6.54 -4.25
N SER A 32 -12.14 -6.75 -2.97
CA SER A 32 -10.90 -6.62 -2.22
C SER A 32 -10.38 -8.04 -2.01
N PRO A 33 -9.13 -8.36 -2.33
CA PRO A 33 -8.55 -9.66 -2.00
C PRO A 33 -8.65 -9.95 -0.50
N TRP A 34 -8.83 -8.95 0.33
CA TRP A 34 -8.92 -8.98 1.78
C TRP A 34 -10.34 -9.17 2.34
N THR A 35 -11.40 -9.04 1.54
CA THR A 35 -12.76 -9.34 2.02
C THR A 35 -13.00 -10.85 2.05
N LYS A 36 -12.43 -11.54 3.04
CA LYS A 36 -13.07 -12.73 3.56
C LYS A 36 -14.36 -12.26 4.25
N ALA A 37 -15.51 -12.84 3.87
CA ALA A 37 -16.60 -12.93 4.81
C ALA A 37 -16.07 -13.78 5.98
N VAL A 38 -15.56 -13.14 7.01
CA VAL A 38 -15.21 -13.81 8.26
C VAL A 38 -16.55 -14.24 8.80
N ASP A 39 -16.74 -15.54 8.91
CA ASP A 39 -17.81 -16.11 9.72
C ASP A 39 -17.48 -15.68 11.15
N ILE A 40 -18.10 -14.56 11.58
CA ILE A 40 -17.84 -13.93 12.86
C ILE A 40 -18.49 -14.83 13.88
N ASN A 41 -17.74 -15.82 14.35
CA ASN A 41 -18.14 -16.68 15.44
C ASN A 41 -18.42 -15.81 16.68
N ASN A 42 -19.67 -15.40 16.84
CA ASN A 42 -20.36 -15.03 18.08
C ASN A 42 -19.94 -13.76 18.84
N GLN A 43 -19.17 -12.82 18.30
CA GLN A 43 -19.06 -11.50 18.90
C GLN A 43 -19.39 -10.42 17.86
N SER A 44 -20.40 -9.60 18.13
CA SER A 44 -20.67 -8.41 17.32
C SER A 44 -19.44 -7.50 17.31
N PRO A 45 -19.03 -6.95 16.15
CA PRO A 45 -17.90 -6.02 16.07
C PRO A 45 -18.17 -4.80 16.97
N SER A 46 -17.13 -4.29 17.64
CA SER A 46 -17.23 -3.06 18.42
C SER A 46 -17.64 -1.88 17.55
N VAL A 47 -18.10 -0.81 18.17
CA VAL A 47 -18.42 0.42 17.43
C VAL A 47 -17.17 1.00 16.74
N ALA A 48 -15.99 0.90 17.37
CA ALA A 48 -14.72 1.33 16.78
C ALA A 48 -14.39 0.53 15.51
N ARG A 49 -14.61 -0.80 15.51
CA ARG A 49 -14.44 -1.64 14.34
C ARG A 49 -15.40 -1.27 13.21
N LYS A 50 -16.65 -0.95 13.51
CA LYS A 50 -17.62 -0.52 12.49
C LYS A 50 -17.19 0.78 11.81
N TRP A 51 -16.66 1.73 12.57
CA TRP A 51 -16.14 2.99 12.02
C TRP A 51 -14.83 2.83 11.24
N ASP A 52 -13.95 1.90 11.65
CA ASP A 52 -12.76 1.54 10.89
C ASP A 52 -13.13 0.94 9.53
N GLU A 53 -14.07 -0.01 9.47
CA GLU A 53 -14.53 -0.60 8.20
C GLU A 53 -15.17 0.45 7.28
N ALA A 54 -16.00 1.36 7.83
CA ALA A 54 -16.58 2.45 7.05
C ALA A 54 -15.50 3.40 6.48
N LEU A 55 -14.43 3.64 7.24
CA LEU A 55 -13.26 4.39 6.76
C LEU A 55 -12.51 3.63 5.66
N LEU A 56 -12.25 2.33 5.83
CA LEU A 56 -11.61 1.49 4.82
C LEU A 56 -12.41 1.50 3.51
N ASP A 57 -13.74 1.41 3.60
CA ASP A 57 -14.61 1.50 2.43
C ASP A 57 -14.57 2.87 1.75
N ALA A 58 -14.47 3.94 2.52
CA ALA A 58 -14.28 5.29 1.97
C ALA A 58 -12.92 5.44 1.27
N ILE A 59 -11.86 4.84 1.81
CA ILE A 59 -10.54 4.79 1.17
C ILE A 59 -10.61 4.04 -0.16
N ARG A 60 -11.26 2.89 -0.22
CA ARG A 60 -11.45 2.08 -1.44
C ARG A 60 -12.13 2.86 -2.58
N ARG A 61 -12.96 3.85 -2.24
CA ARG A 61 -13.69 4.70 -3.20
C ARG A 61 -12.94 5.97 -3.59
N ALA A 62 -12.04 6.44 -2.73
CA ALA A 62 -11.32 7.69 -2.93
C ALA A 62 -10.14 7.54 -3.91
N LEU A 63 -9.57 8.66 -4.38
CA LEU A 63 -8.32 8.64 -5.12
C LEU A 63 -7.19 8.09 -4.25
N PRO A 64 -6.38 7.14 -4.76
CA PRO A 64 -5.26 6.60 -4.01
C PRO A 64 -4.25 7.70 -3.66
N ASN A 65 -4.11 7.92 -2.38
CA ASN A 65 -3.13 8.83 -1.82
C ASN A 65 -2.65 8.24 -0.48
N PRO A 66 -1.69 7.30 -0.49
CA PRO A 66 -1.31 6.54 0.71
C PRO A 66 -0.96 7.40 1.93
N PRO A 67 -0.21 8.52 1.81
CA PRO A 67 0.06 9.35 2.98
C PRO A 67 -1.19 10.07 3.53
N VAL A 68 -2.12 10.50 2.68
CA VAL A 68 -3.40 11.08 3.13
C VAL A 68 -4.27 10.02 3.80
N HIS A 69 -4.28 8.80 3.26
CA HIS A 69 -5.04 7.69 3.84
C HIS A 69 -4.50 7.28 5.21
N ALA A 70 -3.17 7.17 5.37
CA ALA A 70 -2.54 6.92 6.67
C ALA A 70 -2.90 8.01 7.70
N ARG A 71 -2.88 9.27 7.27
CA ARG A 71 -3.31 10.40 8.12
C ARG A 71 -4.79 10.33 8.49
N ASN A 72 -5.67 9.97 7.57
CA ASN A 72 -7.11 9.84 7.87
C ASN A 72 -7.38 8.67 8.81
N LEU A 73 -6.69 7.54 8.64
CA LEU A 73 -6.73 6.40 9.58
C LEU A 73 -6.28 6.86 10.97
N PHE A 74 -5.15 7.55 11.08
CA PHE A 74 -4.65 8.05 12.36
C PHE A 74 -5.60 9.04 13.02
N HIS A 75 -6.07 10.08 12.32
CA HIS A 75 -6.95 11.09 12.91
C HIS A 75 -8.30 10.50 13.35
N THR A 76 -8.84 9.53 12.62
CA THR A 76 -10.08 8.85 13.03
C THR A 76 -9.82 7.99 14.27
N SER A 77 -8.68 7.31 14.33
CA SER A 77 -8.28 6.51 15.51
C SER A 77 -8.06 7.39 16.73
N VAL A 78 -7.45 8.57 16.56
CA VAL A 78 -7.32 9.58 17.64
C VAL A 78 -8.68 10.04 18.13
N ALA A 79 -9.62 10.34 17.23
CA ALA A 79 -10.97 10.75 17.62
C ALA A 79 -11.69 9.65 18.40
N MET A 80 -11.57 8.39 17.99
CA MET A 80 -12.14 7.24 18.72
C MET A 80 -11.44 7.01 20.07
N TRP A 81 -10.10 7.15 20.11
CA TRP A 81 -9.32 7.02 21.32
C TRP A 81 -9.66 8.09 22.37
N ASP A 82 -9.67 9.35 21.98
CA ASP A 82 -9.96 10.46 22.90
C ASP A 82 -11.40 10.34 23.46
N ALA A 83 -12.35 9.90 22.63
CA ALA A 83 -13.72 9.63 23.05
C ALA A 83 -13.82 8.46 24.04
N TRP A 84 -13.05 7.40 23.84
CA TRP A 84 -12.98 6.29 24.78
C TRP A 84 -12.29 6.70 26.09
N ALA A 85 -11.16 7.42 25.98
CA ALA A 85 -10.34 7.86 27.10
C ALA A 85 -11.04 8.88 28.00
N ALA A 86 -12.01 9.63 27.47
CA ALA A 86 -12.84 10.56 28.26
C ALA A 86 -13.59 9.84 29.40
N TYR A 87 -13.93 8.60 29.23
CA TYR A 87 -14.60 7.75 30.24
C TYR A 87 -13.67 6.71 30.87
N ASP A 88 -12.34 6.91 30.79
CA ASP A 88 -11.36 6.05 31.45
C ASP A 88 -10.57 6.85 32.49
N PRO A 89 -10.46 6.38 33.75
CA PRO A 89 -9.81 7.16 34.79
C PRO A 89 -8.28 7.25 34.64
N THR A 90 -7.67 6.37 33.85
CA THR A 90 -6.20 6.24 33.73
C THR A 90 -5.68 6.78 32.40
N ALA A 91 -6.32 6.41 31.29
CA ALA A 91 -5.87 6.74 29.94
C ALA A 91 -5.83 8.26 29.71
N THR A 92 -4.85 8.73 28.94
CA THR A 92 -4.73 10.14 28.55
C THR A 92 -5.15 10.29 27.07
N GLY A 93 -6.02 11.25 26.77
CA GLY A 93 -6.37 11.56 25.37
C GLY A 93 -5.16 12.16 24.63
N TYR A 94 -5.13 11.99 23.31
CA TYR A 94 -4.03 12.47 22.48
C TYR A 94 -4.14 13.98 22.17
N ILE A 95 -5.29 14.41 21.65
CA ILE A 95 -5.59 15.83 21.35
C ILE A 95 -6.46 16.44 22.44
N VAL A 96 -7.47 15.70 22.90
CA VAL A 96 -8.41 16.14 23.93
C VAL A 96 -8.31 15.24 25.14
N ASN A 97 -7.80 15.78 26.23
CA ASN A 97 -7.67 15.04 27.50
C ASN A 97 -8.71 15.54 28.52
N GLU A 98 -9.98 15.42 28.16
CA GLU A 98 -11.07 15.67 29.11
C GLU A 98 -11.48 14.38 29.81
N LYS A 99 -12.09 14.51 31.01
CA LYS A 99 -12.64 13.39 31.77
C LYS A 99 -14.10 13.65 32.06
N ASP A 100 -14.91 12.64 31.81
CA ASP A 100 -16.36 12.68 32.06
C ASP A 100 -16.83 11.41 32.78
N THR A 101 -18.05 11.42 33.23
CA THR A 101 -18.67 10.30 33.96
C THR A 101 -20.03 9.97 33.35
N ALA A 102 -20.38 8.70 33.34
CA ALA A 102 -21.67 8.22 32.89
C ALA A 102 -22.18 7.09 33.78
N SER A 103 -23.49 6.97 33.90
CA SER A 103 -24.12 5.84 34.63
C SER A 103 -23.93 4.51 33.88
N ASP A 104 -23.87 4.56 32.54
CA ASP A 104 -23.50 3.48 31.65
C ASP A 104 -22.32 3.90 30.81
N VAL A 105 -21.11 3.53 31.26
CA VAL A 105 -19.85 3.90 30.61
C VAL A 105 -19.71 3.24 29.25
N ALA A 106 -20.20 2.01 29.06
CA ALA A 106 -20.11 1.32 27.78
C ALA A 106 -20.95 2.02 26.72
N ALA A 107 -22.20 2.33 27.02
CA ALA A 107 -23.09 3.09 26.12
C ALA A 107 -22.55 4.51 25.84
N ALA A 108 -21.96 5.18 26.85
CA ALA A 108 -21.40 6.51 26.68
C ALA A 108 -20.18 6.51 25.76
N ARG A 109 -19.30 5.51 25.87
CA ARG A 109 -18.16 5.29 24.96
C ARG A 109 -18.65 5.06 23.53
N ASP A 110 -19.62 4.16 23.31
CA ASP A 110 -20.13 3.84 21.99
C ASP A 110 -20.74 5.08 21.30
N GLU A 111 -21.52 5.89 22.03
CA GLU A 111 -22.09 7.12 21.51
C GLU A 111 -21.02 8.18 21.21
N ALA A 112 -20.13 8.47 22.15
CA ALA A 112 -19.07 9.48 21.96
C ALA A 112 -18.13 9.12 20.80
N ILE A 113 -17.70 7.87 20.68
CA ILE A 113 -16.90 7.35 19.57
C ILE A 113 -17.64 7.56 18.25
N SER A 114 -18.93 7.25 18.21
CA SER A 114 -19.72 7.34 16.97
C SER A 114 -19.84 8.78 16.49
N TYR A 115 -20.14 9.73 17.37
CA TYR A 115 -20.18 11.14 16.97
C TYR A 115 -18.80 11.67 16.58
N ALA A 116 -17.74 11.27 17.28
CA ALA A 116 -16.38 11.67 16.96
C ALA A 116 -15.95 11.17 15.57
N ALA A 117 -16.08 9.88 15.31
CA ALA A 117 -15.71 9.27 14.03
C ALA A 117 -16.59 9.80 12.88
N TYR A 118 -17.91 9.84 13.05
CA TYR A 118 -18.84 10.35 12.05
C TYR A 118 -18.49 11.76 11.57
N ARG A 119 -18.24 12.70 12.50
CA ARG A 119 -17.90 14.09 12.14
C ARG A 119 -16.55 14.19 11.42
N VAL A 120 -15.53 13.46 11.89
CA VAL A 120 -14.21 13.45 11.25
C VAL A 120 -14.32 12.88 9.84
N LEU A 121 -14.96 11.72 9.66
CA LEU A 121 -15.09 11.06 8.37
C LEU A 121 -15.93 11.89 7.39
N THR A 122 -17.06 12.44 7.81
CA THR A 122 -17.89 13.32 6.98
C THR A 122 -17.09 14.51 6.47
N ALA A 123 -16.33 15.19 7.35
CA ALA A 123 -15.52 16.33 6.96
C ALA A 123 -14.36 15.97 5.99
N ARG A 124 -13.79 14.77 6.14
CA ARG A 124 -12.67 14.30 5.29
C ARG A 124 -13.12 13.87 3.90
N TYR A 125 -14.29 13.24 3.80
CA TYR A 125 -14.73 12.60 2.56
C TYR A 125 -15.78 13.38 1.77
N ILE A 126 -16.34 14.47 2.31
CA ILE A 126 -17.37 15.28 1.63
C ILE A 126 -16.97 15.81 0.23
N LYS A 127 -15.68 15.94 -0.04
CA LYS A 127 -15.15 16.37 -1.34
C LYS A 127 -14.37 15.27 -2.05
N ALA A 128 -14.33 14.07 -1.49
CA ALA A 128 -13.60 12.95 -2.08
C ALA A 128 -14.36 12.36 -3.27
N VAL A 129 -13.64 11.66 -4.14
CA VAL A 129 -14.29 10.80 -5.14
C VAL A 129 -15.08 9.71 -4.40
N GLY A 130 -16.31 9.46 -4.82
CA GLY A 130 -17.22 8.52 -4.14
C GLY A 130 -17.87 9.07 -2.86
N ALA A 131 -17.83 10.38 -2.64
CA ALA A 131 -18.39 11.05 -1.47
C ALA A 131 -19.84 10.68 -1.19
N ASP A 132 -20.68 10.65 -2.23
CA ASP A 132 -22.10 10.31 -2.13
C ASP A 132 -22.34 8.95 -1.45
N LYS A 133 -21.57 7.94 -1.83
CA LYS A 133 -21.64 6.60 -1.24
C LYS A 133 -21.05 6.56 0.17
N SER A 134 -19.90 7.19 0.37
CA SER A 134 -19.23 7.19 1.67
C SER A 134 -20.04 7.94 2.73
N LEU A 135 -20.58 9.11 2.40
CA LEU A 135 -21.45 9.86 3.32
C LEU A 135 -22.73 9.10 3.63
N SER A 136 -23.38 8.50 2.62
CA SER A 136 -24.57 7.66 2.84
C SER A 136 -24.29 6.46 3.74
N GLU A 137 -23.11 5.85 3.64
CA GLU A 137 -22.69 4.77 4.53
C GLU A 137 -22.49 5.24 5.96
N PHE A 138 -21.84 6.40 6.16
CA PHE A 138 -21.68 6.98 7.50
C PHE A 138 -23.02 7.34 8.14
N ASP A 139 -23.95 7.93 7.37
CA ASP A 139 -25.30 8.24 7.83
C ASP A 139 -26.07 6.98 8.21
N ASN A 140 -26.01 5.93 7.38
CA ASN A 140 -26.65 4.64 7.64
C ASN A 140 -26.07 3.96 8.88
N LEU A 141 -24.76 4.09 9.13
CA LEU A 141 -24.14 3.53 10.32
C LEU A 141 -24.64 4.24 11.59
N MET A 142 -24.71 5.58 11.59
CA MET A 142 -25.30 6.35 12.70
C MET A 142 -26.76 5.94 12.95
N ASP A 143 -27.56 5.81 11.88
CA ASP A 143 -28.97 5.41 11.98
C ASP A 143 -29.09 3.99 12.55
N SER A 144 -28.27 3.05 12.12
CA SER A 144 -28.24 1.68 12.64
C SER A 144 -27.86 1.60 14.12
N LEU A 145 -27.12 2.58 14.62
CA LEU A 145 -26.74 2.74 16.01
C LEU A 145 -27.72 3.58 16.82
N HIS A 146 -28.80 4.08 16.17
CA HIS A 146 -29.83 4.96 16.75
C HIS A 146 -29.28 6.31 17.26
N TYR A 147 -28.25 6.87 16.60
CA TYR A 147 -27.68 8.17 16.93
C TYR A 147 -28.12 9.25 15.92
N PRO A 148 -28.98 10.22 16.34
CA PRO A 148 -29.50 11.24 15.43
C PRO A 148 -28.41 12.14 14.84
N LEU A 149 -28.40 12.32 13.52
CA LEU A 149 -27.39 13.09 12.79
C LEU A 149 -27.39 14.59 13.14
N ASN A 150 -28.55 15.14 13.57
CA ASN A 150 -28.75 16.55 13.86
C ASN A 150 -28.29 16.98 15.26
N VAL A 151 -27.78 16.07 16.09
CA VAL A 151 -27.20 16.41 17.40
C VAL A 151 -25.78 16.91 17.18
N THR A 152 -25.62 18.25 17.09
CA THR A 152 -24.35 18.90 16.73
C THR A 152 -23.73 19.72 17.86
N THR A 153 -24.38 19.76 19.04
CA THR A 153 -23.87 20.51 20.18
C THR A 153 -22.49 20.05 20.62
N THR A 154 -21.63 20.99 20.99
CA THR A 154 -20.34 20.76 21.65
C THR A 154 -20.39 21.13 23.12
N GLU A 155 -21.52 21.62 23.62
CA GLU A 155 -21.70 22.08 24.99
C GLU A 155 -22.33 20.99 25.86
N GLY A 156 -21.87 20.89 27.12
CA GLY A 156 -22.39 19.95 28.10
C GLY A 156 -21.61 18.61 28.13
N THR A 157 -22.14 17.67 28.91
CA THR A 157 -21.49 16.38 29.24
C THR A 157 -22.18 15.17 28.61
N SER A 158 -23.13 15.39 27.67
CA SER A 158 -23.70 14.26 26.94
C SER A 158 -22.63 13.59 26.08
N PRO A 159 -22.63 12.25 25.91
CA PRO A 159 -21.65 11.57 25.08
C PRO A 159 -21.58 12.12 23.64
N ALA A 160 -22.73 12.49 23.06
CA ALA A 160 -22.76 13.16 21.77
C ALA A 160 -21.99 14.49 21.76
N ALA A 161 -22.13 15.33 22.82
CA ALA A 161 -21.41 16.60 22.92
C ALA A 161 -19.91 16.39 23.10
N VAL A 162 -19.49 15.38 23.89
CA VAL A 162 -18.09 14.95 24.02
C VAL A 162 -17.55 14.56 22.66
N GLY A 163 -18.21 13.66 21.93
CA GLY A 163 -17.79 13.21 20.61
C GLY A 163 -17.68 14.33 19.58
N ASN A 164 -18.68 15.23 19.52
CA ASN A 164 -18.66 16.38 18.61
C ASN A 164 -17.50 17.35 18.95
N ARG A 165 -17.20 17.58 20.22
CA ARG A 165 -16.12 18.45 20.70
C ARG A 165 -14.76 17.87 20.34
N ILE A 166 -14.56 16.58 20.53
CA ILE A 166 -13.36 15.84 20.15
C ILE A 166 -13.16 15.92 18.64
N ALA A 167 -14.20 15.62 17.85
CA ALA A 167 -14.12 15.72 16.39
C ALA A 167 -13.69 17.10 15.93
N LYS A 168 -14.25 18.16 16.53
CA LYS A 168 -13.85 19.53 16.21
C LYS A 168 -12.37 19.76 16.50
N ALA A 169 -11.86 19.33 17.64
CA ALA A 169 -10.46 19.48 18.01
C ALA A 169 -9.53 18.71 17.05
N VAL A 170 -9.89 17.49 16.67
CA VAL A 170 -9.13 16.67 15.69
C VAL A 170 -9.12 17.34 14.31
N LEU A 171 -10.23 17.91 13.88
CA LEU A 171 -10.31 18.62 12.60
C LEU A 171 -9.49 19.92 12.62
N ASP A 172 -9.54 20.69 13.72
CA ASP A 172 -8.75 21.90 13.93
C ASP A 172 -7.24 21.58 13.96
N TYR A 173 -6.84 20.52 14.66
CA TYR A 173 -5.46 20.01 14.65
C TYR A 173 -5.03 19.67 13.22
N GLY A 174 -5.81 18.88 12.51
CA GLY A 174 -5.49 18.45 11.15
C GLY A 174 -5.49 19.59 10.12
N ALA A 175 -6.18 20.69 10.37
CA ALA A 175 -6.10 21.86 9.50
C ALA A 175 -4.71 22.54 9.55
N ASN A 176 -3.92 22.27 10.60
CA ASN A 176 -2.64 22.92 10.89
C ASN A 176 -1.48 21.92 10.99
N ASP A 177 -1.65 20.66 10.66
CA ASP A 177 -0.67 19.60 10.85
C ASP A 177 0.45 19.54 9.78
N GLY A 178 0.49 20.48 8.84
CA GLY A 178 1.50 20.53 7.79
C GLY A 178 1.14 19.82 6.49
N SER A 179 0.04 19.06 6.44
CA SER A 179 -0.39 18.30 5.25
C SER A 179 -0.89 19.15 4.08
N ASN A 180 -1.16 20.44 4.31
CA ASN A 180 -1.82 21.34 3.35
C ASN A 180 -3.20 20.84 2.89
N GLN A 181 -4.01 20.36 3.83
CA GLN A 181 -5.36 19.90 3.52
C GLN A 181 -6.23 20.96 2.82
N ALA A 182 -6.15 22.22 3.24
CA ALA A 182 -6.90 23.33 2.63
C ALA A 182 -6.55 23.53 1.16
N GLY A 183 -5.30 23.28 0.77
CA GLY A 183 -4.81 23.30 -0.61
C GLY A 183 -4.96 21.96 -1.34
N GLY A 184 -5.81 21.04 -0.85
CA GLY A 184 -6.03 19.74 -1.47
C GLY A 184 -4.81 18.82 -1.43
N TYR A 185 -3.96 18.95 -0.42
CA TYR A 185 -2.71 18.20 -0.24
C TYR A 185 -1.67 18.44 -1.36
N GLN A 186 -1.84 19.49 -2.14
CA GLN A 186 -0.92 19.84 -3.22
C GLN A 186 0.34 20.51 -2.69
N SER A 187 1.43 20.35 -3.42
CA SER A 187 2.67 21.08 -3.20
C SER A 187 2.91 22.04 -4.36
N PRO A 188 2.63 23.33 -4.21
CA PRO A 188 2.75 24.30 -5.32
C PRO A 188 4.21 24.62 -5.68
N TRP A 189 5.17 24.25 -4.82
CA TRP A 189 6.58 24.58 -4.99
C TRP A 189 7.42 23.44 -5.58
N TYR A 190 6.90 22.19 -5.66
CA TYR A 190 7.63 21.09 -6.25
C TYR A 190 7.59 21.14 -7.78
N THR A 191 8.75 21.01 -8.41
CA THR A 191 8.90 20.86 -9.85
C THR A 191 9.93 19.78 -10.14
N SER A 192 9.59 18.81 -10.98
CA SER A 192 10.51 17.76 -11.40
C SER A 192 11.69 18.34 -12.16
N VAL A 193 12.90 17.84 -11.88
CA VAL A 193 14.13 18.17 -12.63
C VAL A 193 14.08 17.58 -14.03
N ASN A 194 13.56 16.36 -14.15
CA ASN A 194 13.49 15.64 -15.41
C ASN A 194 12.18 15.95 -16.18
N PRO A 195 12.24 16.08 -17.51
CA PRO A 195 11.03 16.12 -18.33
C PRO A 195 10.28 14.77 -18.24
N PRO A 196 8.96 14.75 -18.52
CA PRO A 196 8.19 13.51 -18.48
C PRO A 196 8.73 12.45 -19.44
N LEU A 197 8.86 11.19 -18.95
CA LEU A 197 9.12 10.02 -19.77
C LEU A 197 7.83 9.64 -20.52
N VAL A 198 7.86 9.66 -21.84
CA VAL A 198 6.73 9.19 -22.67
C VAL A 198 6.80 7.67 -22.75
N VAL A 199 5.94 6.98 -22.02
CA VAL A 199 6.05 5.51 -21.78
C VAL A 199 6.02 4.69 -23.07
N ASN A 200 5.22 5.09 -24.07
CA ASN A 200 5.09 4.40 -25.35
C ASN A 200 6.19 4.75 -26.38
N LYS A 201 7.24 5.47 -25.96
CA LYS A 201 8.43 5.76 -26.78
C LYS A 201 9.69 5.16 -26.13
N PRO A 202 10.69 4.80 -26.93
CA PRO A 202 11.97 4.32 -26.40
C PRO A 202 12.75 5.43 -25.66
N GLY A 203 13.58 5.02 -24.69
CA GLY A 203 14.47 5.92 -23.93
C GLY A 203 13.75 6.75 -22.88
N THR A 204 14.40 7.79 -22.38
CA THR A 204 13.93 8.59 -21.23
C THR A 204 13.99 10.09 -21.45
N GLY A 205 14.99 10.63 -22.16
CA GLY A 205 15.26 12.07 -22.19
C GLY A 205 15.63 12.69 -20.84
N MET A 206 16.17 11.90 -19.88
CA MET A 206 16.58 12.40 -18.55
C MET A 206 17.69 13.43 -18.65
N VAL A 207 17.62 14.44 -17.76
CA VAL A 207 18.66 15.45 -17.54
C VAL A 207 19.55 15.06 -16.38
N ASP A 208 18.96 14.47 -15.33
CA ASP A 208 19.66 13.93 -14.15
C ASP A 208 19.17 12.51 -13.86
N PRO A 209 20.00 11.46 -14.04
CA PRO A 209 19.61 10.07 -13.85
C PRO A 209 19.31 9.70 -12.39
N ASN A 210 19.76 10.53 -11.44
CA ASN A 210 19.55 10.30 -10.01
C ASN A 210 18.35 11.07 -9.43
N ARG A 211 17.50 11.63 -10.31
CA ARG A 211 16.31 12.38 -9.89
C ARG A 211 15.06 11.78 -10.53
N TRP A 212 13.98 11.84 -9.77
CA TRP A 212 12.70 11.32 -10.23
C TRP A 212 12.24 11.91 -11.55
N GLN A 213 11.69 11.04 -12.39
CA GLN A 213 11.12 11.41 -13.68
C GLN A 213 9.63 11.08 -13.69
N PRO A 214 8.73 12.07 -13.86
CA PRO A 214 7.31 11.81 -14.03
C PRO A 214 7.06 11.03 -15.33
N LEU A 215 6.06 10.16 -15.33
CA LEU A 215 5.64 9.47 -16.54
C LEU A 215 4.54 10.24 -17.26
N GLN A 216 4.62 10.21 -18.61
CA GLN A 216 3.51 10.59 -19.49
C GLN A 216 2.90 9.32 -20.07
N ILE A 217 1.64 9.08 -19.70
CA ILE A 217 0.85 7.90 -20.07
C ILE A 217 -0.36 8.39 -20.87
N GLU A 218 -0.58 7.86 -22.07
CA GLU A 218 -1.61 8.35 -23.00
C GLU A 218 -3.03 8.26 -22.41
N HIS A 219 -3.31 7.15 -21.70
CA HIS A 219 -4.58 6.91 -21.01
C HIS A 219 -4.31 6.63 -19.55
N MET A 220 -3.93 7.66 -18.80
CA MET A 220 -3.62 7.50 -17.39
C MET A 220 -4.89 7.27 -16.57
N ILE A 221 -4.91 6.14 -15.85
CA ILE A 221 -5.96 5.80 -14.89
C ILE A 221 -5.28 5.58 -13.54
N SER A 222 -5.85 6.14 -12.48
CA SER A 222 -5.34 5.90 -11.13
C SER A 222 -5.50 4.43 -10.72
N GLN A 223 -4.81 4.00 -9.69
CA GLN A 223 -4.85 2.63 -9.18
C GLN A 223 -6.26 2.11 -8.92
N ASN A 224 -7.17 2.97 -8.47
CA ASN A 224 -8.58 2.62 -8.22
C ASN A 224 -9.53 2.87 -9.42
N GLY A 225 -8.99 3.03 -10.63
CA GLY A 225 -9.81 3.09 -11.85
C GLY A 225 -10.35 4.47 -12.21
N ILE A 226 -9.89 5.55 -11.56
CA ILE A 226 -10.33 6.92 -11.86
C ILE A 226 -9.45 7.52 -12.97
N PRO A 227 -10.02 7.99 -14.11
CA PRO A 227 -9.25 8.66 -15.16
C PRO A 227 -8.56 9.93 -14.64
N VAL A 228 -7.28 10.09 -14.99
CA VAL A 228 -6.48 11.26 -14.66
C VAL A 228 -6.38 12.18 -15.90
N THR A 229 -6.82 13.41 -15.75
CA THR A 229 -6.67 14.44 -16.80
C THR A 229 -5.20 14.81 -16.95
N ASN A 230 -4.76 15.04 -18.19
CA ASN A 230 -3.42 15.46 -18.63
C ASN A 230 -2.40 14.34 -18.87
N GLY A 231 -2.61 13.11 -18.42
CA GLY A 231 -1.72 11.97 -18.71
C GLY A 231 -0.29 12.10 -18.20
N VAL A 232 0.05 13.14 -17.42
CA VAL A 232 1.37 13.36 -16.82
C VAL A 232 1.28 13.26 -15.31
N GLN A 233 2.15 12.45 -14.71
CA GLN A 233 2.21 12.27 -13.27
C GLN A 233 2.54 13.58 -12.55
N GLN A 234 1.85 13.80 -11.43
CA GLN A 234 2.17 14.86 -10.47
C GLN A 234 2.73 14.22 -9.20
N ASN A 235 3.80 14.77 -8.63
CA ASN A 235 4.38 14.23 -7.40
C ASN A 235 3.39 14.35 -6.23
N VAL A 236 3.05 13.21 -5.63
CA VAL A 236 2.11 13.12 -4.51
C VAL A 236 2.87 13.28 -3.20
N GLY A 237 2.53 14.31 -2.44
CA GLY A 237 2.99 14.51 -1.06
C GLY A 237 4.47 14.85 -0.86
N PRO A 238 5.15 15.64 -1.73
CA PRO A 238 6.55 15.97 -1.52
C PRO A 238 6.82 16.80 -0.25
N GLN A 239 5.76 17.38 0.35
CA GLN A 239 5.82 18.13 1.62
C GLN A 239 5.61 17.24 2.87
N TRP A 240 5.34 15.95 2.71
CA TRP A 240 4.79 15.12 3.78
C TRP A 240 5.74 14.91 4.97
N GLY A 241 7.05 15.05 4.77
CA GLY A 241 8.03 15.04 5.86
C GLY A 241 7.85 16.14 6.92
N GLY A 242 7.07 17.18 6.60
CA GLY A 242 6.71 18.26 7.54
C GLY A 242 5.39 18.07 8.27
N VAL A 243 4.70 16.93 8.09
CA VAL A 243 3.44 16.63 8.78
C VAL A 243 3.71 16.26 10.24
N ALA A 244 2.82 16.69 11.14
CA ALA A 244 2.93 16.38 12.56
C ALA A 244 2.81 14.86 12.80
N SER A 245 3.81 14.27 13.44
CA SER A 245 3.95 12.85 13.71
C SER A 245 3.26 12.43 15.02
N PHE A 246 3.09 11.10 15.20
CA PHE A 246 2.58 10.49 16.43
C PHE A 246 3.70 10.18 17.44
N GLY A 247 4.67 9.38 17.05
CA GLY A 247 5.74 8.90 17.93
C GLY A 247 7.14 9.32 17.51
N LEU A 248 7.32 9.82 16.28
CA LEU A 248 8.60 10.29 15.81
C LEU A 248 9.00 11.62 16.44
N PRO A 249 10.30 11.87 16.66
CA PRO A 249 10.77 13.18 17.05
C PRO A 249 10.30 14.24 16.06
N SER A 250 9.75 15.34 16.56
CA SER A 250 9.45 16.51 15.75
C SER A 250 10.78 17.10 15.25
N VAL A 251 11.21 16.71 14.08
CA VAL A 251 12.24 17.47 13.36
C VAL A 251 11.50 18.64 12.77
N GLY A 252 11.83 19.84 13.18
CA GLY A 252 11.24 21.07 12.64
C GLY A 252 11.45 21.16 11.13
N ALA A 253 10.74 20.32 10.40
CA ALA A 253 10.71 20.25 8.96
C ALA A 253 9.96 21.48 8.45
N THR A 254 10.64 22.61 8.43
CA THR A 254 10.13 23.80 7.76
C THR A 254 10.23 23.56 6.26
N VAL A 255 9.10 23.33 5.64
CA VAL A 255 8.94 23.46 4.20
C VAL A 255 9.09 24.96 3.88
N SER A 256 10.30 25.42 3.66
CA SER A 256 10.59 26.80 3.27
C SER A 256 11.08 26.84 1.82
N GLY A 257 10.24 27.35 0.93
CA GLY A 257 10.58 27.53 -0.47
C GLY A 257 10.67 26.20 -1.24
N SER A 258 11.66 26.03 -2.11
CA SER A 258 11.86 24.84 -2.95
C SER A 258 12.70 23.73 -2.31
N THR A 259 13.02 23.81 -1.03
CA THR A 259 13.85 22.82 -0.32
C THR A 259 13.05 22.14 0.79
N VAL A 260 12.95 20.83 0.69
CA VAL A 260 12.48 19.96 1.77
C VAL A 260 13.64 19.82 2.77
N SER A 261 13.38 20.03 4.06
CA SER A 261 14.36 19.74 5.12
C SER A 261 14.62 18.23 5.21
N ALA A 262 15.71 17.83 5.85
CA ALA A 262 16.06 16.44 6.08
C ALA A 262 14.83 15.65 6.61
N PRO A 263 14.60 14.42 6.14
CA PRO A 263 13.47 13.62 6.57
C PRO A 263 13.56 13.29 8.06
N PRO A 264 12.40 13.11 8.73
CA PRO A 264 12.37 12.55 10.06
C PRO A 264 12.98 11.18 10.07
N LEU A 265 13.83 10.64 10.66
CA LEU A 265 14.53 9.36 10.45
C LEU A 265 15.22 9.32 9.07
N ASP A 266 16.32 10.04 8.97
CA ASP A 266 17.13 10.03 7.75
C ASP A 266 18.04 8.78 7.73
N PRO A 267 17.79 7.81 6.82
CA PRO A 267 18.63 6.62 6.70
C PRO A 267 19.93 6.86 5.91
N GLY A 268 20.17 8.08 5.44
CA GLY A 268 21.21 8.43 4.49
C GLY A 268 20.74 8.39 3.03
N PRO A 269 21.59 8.88 2.11
CA PRO A 269 21.25 9.00 0.69
C PRO A 269 21.14 7.63 0.01
N PRO A 270 20.31 7.52 -1.05
CA PRO A 270 20.33 6.36 -1.94
C PRO A 270 21.66 6.30 -2.72
N PRO A 271 22.01 5.11 -3.26
CA PRO A 271 23.11 4.98 -4.21
C PRO A 271 22.84 5.78 -5.49
N LYS A 272 23.90 6.26 -6.14
CA LYS A 272 23.81 7.15 -7.31
C LYS A 272 24.59 6.58 -8.49
N LEU A 273 23.95 6.57 -9.65
CA LEU A 273 24.60 6.27 -10.91
C LEU A 273 25.67 7.34 -11.20
N GLY A 274 26.87 6.90 -11.60
CA GLY A 274 28.00 7.77 -11.89
C GLY A 274 28.81 8.23 -10.67
N ASP A 275 28.35 7.96 -9.44
CA ASP A 275 29.15 8.17 -8.23
C ASP A 275 30.11 6.97 -8.03
N PRO A 276 31.43 7.17 -8.02
CA PRO A 276 32.39 6.07 -7.91
C PRO A 276 32.22 5.16 -6.70
N SER A 277 31.58 5.63 -5.64
CA SER A 277 31.35 4.85 -4.41
C SER A 277 30.09 3.98 -4.45
N THR A 278 29.12 4.31 -5.30
CA THR A 278 27.78 3.67 -5.29
C THR A 278 27.27 3.27 -6.68
N ASP A 279 27.96 3.64 -7.75
CA ASP A 279 27.60 3.35 -9.14
C ASP A 279 27.36 1.86 -9.39
N GLN A 280 28.24 1.01 -8.86
CA GLN A 280 28.10 -0.44 -9.02
C GLN A 280 26.86 -0.97 -8.30
N GLU A 281 26.53 -0.43 -7.14
CA GLU A 281 25.33 -0.80 -6.40
C GLU A 281 24.05 -0.50 -7.20
N VAL A 282 23.97 0.67 -7.86
CA VAL A 282 22.84 0.98 -8.76
C VAL A 282 22.73 -0.05 -9.89
N LYS A 283 23.86 -0.40 -10.50
CA LYS A 283 23.90 -1.39 -11.60
C LYS A 283 23.44 -2.76 -11.16
N ASP A 284 23.93 -3.23 -10.02
CA ASP A 284 23.57 -4.54 -9.47
C ASP A 284 22.07 -4.61 -9.18
N GLN A 285 21.49 -3.57 -8.59
CA GLN A 285 20.07 -3.48 -8.31
C GLN A 285 19.21 -3.42 -9.57
N VAL A 286 19.66 -2.70 -10.61
CA VAL A 286 19.00 -2.69 -11.91
C VAL A 286 19.00 -4.07 -12.57
N VAL A 287 20.13 -4.79 -12.49
CA VAL A 287 20.24 -6.18 -12.97
C VAL A 287 19.27 -7.09 -12.23
N GLU A 288 19.10 -6.93 -10.93
CA GLU A 288 18.13 -7.71 -10.13
C GLU A 288 16.70 -7.50 -10.61
N VAL A 289 16.26 -6.25 -10.81
CA VAL A 289 14.92 -5.94 -11.34
C VAL A 289 14.70 -6.57 -12.74
N ILE A 290 15.71 -6.52 -13.61
CA ILE A 290 15.64 -7.18 -14.92
C ILE A 290 15.55 -8.70 -14.75
N ARG A 291 16.27 -9.29 -13.79
CA ARG A 291 16.24 -10.71 -13.48
C ARG A 291 14.85 -11.16 -13.01
N ASP A 292 14.26 -10.45 -12.06
CA ASP A 292 12.89 -10.71 -11.58
C ASP A 292 11.90 -10.64 -12.74
N SER A 293 12.01 -9.61 -13.58
CA SER A 293 11.17 -9.45 -14.77
C SER A 293 11.35 -10.62 -15.76
N SER A 294 12.53 -11.26 -15.82
CA SER A 294 12.81 -12.40 -16.70
C SER A 294 12.18 -13.72 -16.23
N LEU A 295 11.63 -13.76 -15.02
CA LEU A 295 10.99 -14.94 -14.42
C LEU A 295 9.46 -14.91 -14.51
N LEU A 296 8.85 -13.80 -14.97
CA LEU A 296 7.40 -13.58 -14.95
C LEU A 296 6.60 -14.34 -16.03
N ASP A 297 7.13 -15.47 -16.52
CA ASP A 297 6.45 -16.29 -17.51
C ASP A 297 6.21 -17.71 -16.98
N PRO A 298 4.95 -18.13 -16.78
CA PRO A 298 4.66 -19.49 -16.34
C PRO A 298 5.09 -20.58 -17.34
N ALA A 299 5.27 -20.22 -18.62
CA ALA A 299 5.73 -21.15 -19.66
C ALA A 299 7.20 -21.55 -19.49
N LEU A 300 7.99 -20.86 -18.68
CA LEU A 300 9.36 -21.27 -18.33
C LEU A 300 9.38 -22.60 -17.54
N GLY A 301 8.28 -22.93 -16.85
CA GLY A 301 8.14 -24.18 -16.11
C GLY A 301 8.95 -24.26 -14.81
N ASN A 302 9.59 -23.18 -14.38
CA ASN A 302 10.27 -23.12 -13.11
C ASN A 302 9.29 -23.29 -11.95
N THR A 303 9.73 -23.94 -10.88
CA THR A 303 8.92 -24.12 -9.67
C THR A 303 9.65 -23.65 -8.43
N ILE A 304 8.86 -23.22 -7.43
CA ILE A 304 9.36 -22.66 -6.18
C ILE A 304 8.48 -23.12 -5.01
N ASP A 305 9.09 -23.47 -3.88
CA ASP A 305 8.35 -23.71 -2.64
C ASP A 305 8.09 -22.37 -1.95
N ILE A 306 6.82 -22.02 -1.80
CA ILE A 306 6.37 -20.75 -1.21
C ILE A 306 5.85 -20.91 0.22
N SER A 307 5.95 -22.13 0.79
CA SER A 307 5.51 -22.39 2.15
C SER A 307 6.28 -21.57 3.19
N PRO A 308 5.69 -21.27 4.36
CA PRO A 308 6.42 -20.68 5.48
C PRO A 308 7.61 -21.52 5.94
N GLY A 309 7.66 -22.81 5.61
CA GLY A 309 8.80 -23.69 5.91
C GLY A 309 10.01 -23.47 5.00
N ALA A 310 9.82 -22.84 3.85
CA ALA A 310 10.87 -22.60 2.85
C ALA A 310 11.20 -21.12 2.66
N ARG A 311 10.30 -20.21 3.04
CA ARG A 311 10.43 -18.77 2.83
C ARG A 311 10.05 -17.98 4.06
N GLY A 312 10.59 -16.76 4.15
CA GLY A 312 10.41 -15.89 5.30
C GLY A 312 11.51 -16.07 6.34
N ASN A 313 11.27 -15.56 7.54
CA ASN A 313 12.25 -15.54 8.64
C ASN A 313 13.54 -14.79 8.26
N ASN A 314 13.38 -13.66 7.53
CA ASN A 314 14.50 -12.82 7.13
C ASN A 314 15.02 -11.97 8.29
N ASP A 315 16.31 -11.73 8.32
CA ASP A 315 16.87 -10.64 9.12
C ASP A 315 16.33 -9.28 8.63
N LEU A 316 16.26 -8.31 9.53
CA LEU A 316 15.70 -7.00 9.23
C LEU A 316 16.44 -6.29 8.08
N GLY A 317 15.76 -6.08 6.97
CA GLY A 317 16.31 -5.42 5.79
C GLY A 317 17.19 -6.35 4.94
N THR A 318 16.85 -7.64 4.89
CA THR A 318 17.44 -8.66 4.01
C THR A 318 16.36 -9.57 3.40
N ASN A 319 16.77 -10.46 2.50
CA ASN A 319 15.96 -11.56 1.95
C ASN A 319 16.69 -12.89 2.07
N ASP A 320 17.42 -13.11 3.15
CA ASP A 320 18.31 -14.25 3.40
C ASP A 320 17.66 -15.38 4.22
N GLY A 321 16.41 -15.21 4.64
CA GLY A 321 15.70 -16.19 5.45
C GLY A 321 15.40 -17.48 4.71
N THR A 322 15.43 -18.57 5.46
CA THR A 322 15.21 -19.94 4.94
C THR A 322 13.92 -20.57 5.48
N GLY A 323 12.98 -19.74 5.95
CA GLY A 323 11.70 -20.17 6.49
C GLY A 323 11.74 -20.56 7.97
N HIS A 324 10.60 -21.06 8.44
CA HIS A 324 10.37 -21.45 9.83
C HIS A 324 10.30 -22.97 9.96
N THR A 325 11.10 -23.56 10.82
CA THR A 325 11.20 -25.03 10.95
C THR A 325 9.88 -25.69 11.36
N VAL A 326 9.14 -25.04 12.27
CA VAL A 326 7.87 -25.57 12.81
C VAL A 326 6.89 -24.42 13.10
N ASN A 327 5.62 -24.72 12.93
CA ASN A 327 4.53 -23.87 13.41
C ASN A 327 4.50 -23.94 14.96
N PRO A 328 4.68 -22.82 15.67
CA PRO A 328 4.82 -22.81 17.13
C PRO A 328 3.53 -23.19 17.87
N VAL A 329 2.37 -23.09 17.23
CA VAL A 329 1.07 -23.43 17.82
C VAL A 329 0.80 -24.93 17.71
N THR A 330 1.12 -25.53 16.57
CA THR A 330 0.86 -26.95 16.32
C THR A 330 2.02 -27.86 16.66
N GLY A 331 3.25 -27.31 16.73
CA GLY A 331 4.49 -28.07 16.89
C GLY A 331 4.89 -28.92 15.69
N LYS A 332 4.23 -28.71 14.52
CA LYS A 332 4.48 -29.49 13.29
C LYS A 332 5.23 -28.62 12.27
N PRO A 333 6.04 -29.24 11.41
CA PRO A 333 6.59 -28.54 10.24
C PRO A 333 5.49 -27.96 9.37
N TYR A 334 5.76 -26.83 8.69
CA TYR A 334 4.90 -26.32 7.64
C TYR A 334 4.96 -27.26 6.43
N PRO A 335 3.82 -27.65 5.83
CA PRO A 335 3.83 -28.45 4.61
C PRO A 335 4.42 -27.63 3.45
N SER A 336 5.16 -28.31 2.57
CA SER A 336 5.68 -27.70 1.33
C SER A 336 4.53 -27.30 0.41
N ASP A 337 4.65 -26.13 -0.21
CA ASP A 337 3.72 -25.60 -1.22
C ASP A 337 4.52 -25.18 -2.47
N VAL A 338 4.65 -26.13 -3.42
CA VAL A 338 5.43 -25.94 -4.65
C VAL A 338 4.52 -25.47 -5.77
N VAL A 339 4.78 -24.26 -6.26
CA VAL A 339 4.01 -23.60 -7.31
C VAL A 339 4.89 -23.20 -8.50
N ASN A 340 4.27 -22.78 -9.61
CA ASN A 340 4.97 -22.19 -10.73
C ASN A 340 5.56 -20.82 -10.32
N GLU A 341 6.87 -20.62 -10.54
CA GLU A 341 7.58 -19.42 -10.10
C GLU A 341 7.10 -18.15 -10.83
N GLY A 342 6.84 -18.24 -12.13
CA GLY A 342 6.32 -17.10 -12.91
C GLY A 342 4.91 -16.70 -12.46
N ASP A 343 4.06 -17.66 -12.13
CA ASP A 343 2.76 -17.39 -11.55
C ASP A 343 2.88 -16.75 -10.15
N PHE A 344 3.78 -17.28 -9.32
CA PHE A 344 3.99 -16.71 -7.97
C PHE A 344 4.47 -15.26 -8.01
N GLY A 345 5.44 -14.94 -8.87
CA GLY A 345 5.93 -13.56 -9.02
C GLY A 345 4.82 -12.60 -9.45
N ARG A 346 4.00 -13.01 -10.44
CA ARG A 346 2.86 -12.21 -10.92
C ARG A 346 1.77 -12.05 -9.86
N VAL A 347 1.43 -13.13 -9.15
CA VAL A 347 0.47 -13.12 -8.03
C VAL A 347 0.94 -12.19 -6.93
N MET A 348 2.19 -12.30 -6.51
CA MET A 348 2.75 -11.47 -5.44
C MET A 348 2.76 -9.99 -5.83
N ALA A 349 3.20 -9.67 -7.06
CA ALA A 349 3.24 -8.30 -7.57
C ALA A 349 1.85 -7.66 -7.63
N GLU A 350 0.82 -8.43 -8.06
CA GLU A 350 -0.54 -7.93 -8.19
C GLU A 350 -1.31 -7.90 -6.85
N PHE A 351 -1.10 -8.91 -5.99
CA PHE A 351 -1.78 -8.99 -4.70
C PHE A 351 -1.49 -7.79 -3.80
N TRP A 352 -0.21 -7.39 -3.71
CA TRP A 352 0.22 -6.25 -2.90
C TRP A 352 0.15 -4.91 -3.66
N ALA A 353 -0.27 -4.90 -4.93
CA ALA A 353 -0.50 -3.65 -5.65
C ALA A 353 -1.77 -2.96 -5.16
N ASP A 354 -1.75 -1.63 -5.19
CA ASP A 354 -2.93 -0.82 -4.88
C ASP A 354 -3.85 -0.77 -6.12
N GLY A 355 -4.57 -1.85 -6.36
CA GLY A 355 -5.53 -1.97 -7.46
C GLY A 355 -6.88 -1.30 -7.17
N PRO A 356 -7.85 -1.40 -8.09
CA PRO A 356 -9.24 -0.99 -7.84
C PRO A 356 -9.80 -1.64 -6.57
N ASN A 357 -10.51 -0.86 -5.76
CA ASN A 357 -11.06 -1.25 -4.46
C ASN A 357 -10.01 -1.59 -3.39
N SER A 358 -8.78 -1.13 -3.54
CA SER A 358 -7.75 -1.24 -2.51
C SER A 358 -7.92 -0.17 -1.44
N GLU A 359 -7.73 -0.57 -0.21
CA GLU A 359 -7.61 0.32 0.96
C GLU A 359 -6.23 0.96 1.11
N THR A 360 -5.37 0.84 0.09
CA THR A 360 -3.96 1.26 0.08
C THR A 360 -3.10 0.61 1.18
N PRO A 361 -1.76 0.66 1.13
CA PRO A 361 -0.92 -0.08 2.07
C PRO A 361 -1.24 0.15 3.55
N PRO A 362 -1.49 1.38 4.04
CA PRO A 362 -1.84 1.56 5.45
C PRO A 362 -3.17 0.91 5.84
N GLY A 363 -4.16 0.88 4.93
CA GLY A 363 -5.44 0.22 5.15
C GLY A 363 -5.34 -1.30 5.12
N HIS A 364 -4.48 -1.90 4.30
CA HIS A 364 -4.23 -3.35 4.28
C HIS A 364 -3.90 -3.86 5.68
N TRP A 365 -3.09 -3.11 6.44
CA TRP A 365 -2.69 -3.51 7.77
C TRP A 365 -3.78 -3.36 8.82
N ASN A 366 -4.77 -2.49 8.60
CA ASN A 366 -5.99 -2.48 9.42
C ASN A 366 -6.82 -3.75 9.17
N VAL A 367 -6.97 -4.19 7.91
CA VAL A 367 -7.65 -5.46 7.59
C VAL A 367 -6.96 -6.66 8.22
N ILE A 368 -5.63 -6.74 8.12
CA ILE A 368 -4.82 -7.82 8.73
C ILE A 368 -4.98 -7.80 10.26
N ALA A 369 -4.92 -6.63 10.90
CA ALA A 369 -5.11 -6.47 12.33
C ALA A 369 -6.52 -6.90 12.76
N ASN A 370 -7.51 -6.56 11.97
CA ASN A 370 -8.90 -6.94 12.19
C ASN A 370 -9.08 -8.47 12.14
N LEU A 371 -8.49 -9.14 11.16
CA LEU A 371 -8.52 -10.60 11.05
C LEU A 371 -7.82 -11.27 12.24
N ALA A 372 -6.62 -10.81 12.59
CA ALA A 372 -5.89 -11.32 13.75
C ALA A 372 -6.67 -11.15 15.06
N SER A 373 -7.34 -10.00 15.24
CA SER A 373 -8.20 -9.73 16.39
C SER A 373 -9.40 -10.69 16.48
N ASP A 374 -10.01 -10.99 15.33
CA ASP A 374 -11.15 -11.93 15.27
C ASP A 374 -10.72 -13.36 15.59
N GLU A 375 -9.51 -13.78 15.17
CA GLU A 375 -8.94 -15.09 15.47
C GLU A 375 -8.48 -15.23 16.93
N LEU A 376 -8.06 -14.14 17.57
CA LEU A 376 -7.65 -14.11 18.99
C LEU A 376 -8.84 -14.09 19.96
N ALA A 377 -10.01 -13.59 19.53
CA ALA A 377 -11.18 -13.49 20.38
C ALA A 377 -11.65 -14.87 20.86
N PRO A 378 -12.15 -15.00 22.15
CA PRO A 378 -12.39 -13.92 23.11
C PRO A 378 -11.18 -13.60 24.03
N ASN A 379 -9.97 -14.12 23.76
CA ASN A 379 -8.81 -14.01 24.66
C ASN A 379 -7.93 -12.78 24.33
N LEU A 380 -8.54 -11.61 24.18
CA LEU A 380 -7.86 -10.37 23.81
C LEU A 380 -7.01 -9.84 24.97
N ARG A 381 -5.67 -9.96 24.87
CA ARG A 381 -4.69 -9.53 25.88
C ARG A 381 -3.64 -8.64 25.24
N ILE A 382 -3.65 -7.37 25.57
CA ILE A 382 -2.69 -6.40 25.03
C ILE A 382 -1.26 -6.78 25.45
N GLY A 383 -0.36 -6.92 24.50
CA GLY A 383 0.99 -7.43 24.70
C GLY A 383 1.04 -8.94 25.00
N GLY A 384 -0.03 -9.68 24.70
CA GLY A 384 -0.15 -11.12 24.96
C GLY A 384 -0.20 -11.49 26.45
N LYS A 385 -0.28 -10.51 27.33
CA LYS A 385 -0.15 -10.68 28.79
C LYS A 385 -1.24 -9.90 29.53
N GLY A 386 -1.37 -10.13 30.83
CA GLY A 386 -2.29 -9.39 31.67
C GLY A 386 -3.75 -9.83 31.54
N PRO A 387 -4.70 -8.99 31.97
CA PRO A 387 -6.13 -9.31 31.91
C PRO A 387 -6.63 -9.36 30.45
N VAL A 388 -7.70 -10.12 30.27
CA VAL A 388 -8.51 -10.02 29.03
C VAL A 388 -9.24 -8.68 29.06
N VAL A 389 -9.16 -7.93 27.97
CA VAL A 389 -9.91 -6.70 27.77
C VAL A 389 -11.15 -6.96 26.91
N ASP A 390 -12.13 -6.05 26.98
CA ASP A 390 -13.28 -6.12 26.09
C ASP A 390 -12.91 -5.73 24.64
N ARG A 391 -13.77 -6.04 23.70
CA ARG A 391 -13.52 -5.81 22.28
C ARG A 391 -13.35 -4.32 21.95
N LEU A 392 -14.09 -3.43 22.59
CA LEU A 392 -13.97 -1.99 22.33
C LEU A 392 -12.63 -1.44 22.82
N GLU A 393 -12.22 -1.79 24.02
CA GLU A 393 -10.90 -1.39 24.55
C GLU A 393 -9.76 -1.92 23.67
N TRP A 394 -9.84 -3.18 23.23
CA TRP A 394 -8.87 -3.75 22.31
C TRP A 394 -8.79 -2.95 21.01
N ASP A 395 -9.92 -2.72 20.35
CA ASP A 395 -9.98 -2.10 19.02
C ASP A 395 -9.51 -0.64 19.07
N VAL A 396 -9.94 0.18 20.03
CA VAL A 396 -9.50 1.58 20.11
C VAL A 396 -8.01 1.74 20.40
N LYS A 397 -7.47 0.87 21.27
CA LYS A 397 -6.03 0.86 21.57
C LYS A 397 -5.20 0.38 20.38
N MET A 398 -5.64 -0.70 19.71
CA MET A 398 -4.99 -1.22 18.53
C MET A 398 -4.97 -0.18 17.41
N TYR A 399 -6.11 0.44 17.09
CA TYR A 399 -6.16 1.45 16.02
C TYR A 399 -5.32 2.68 16.33
N LEU A 400 -5.27 3.14 17.56
CA LEU A 400 -4.41 4.26 17.92
C LEU A 400 -2.95 3.98 17.60
N VAL A 401 -2.42 2.85 18.06
CA VAL A 401 -1.00 2.52 17.87
C VAL A 401 -0.69 2.11 16.44
N LEU A 402 -1.54 1.29 15.80
CA LEU A 402 -1.34 0.84 14.42
C LEU A 402 -1.36 2.02 13.46
N ASN A 403 -2.41 2.84 13.57
CA ASN A 403 -2.60 3.98 12.66
C ASN A 403 -1.64 5.13 12.98
N GLY A 404 -1.18 5.27 14.22
CA GLY A 404 -0.05 6.11 14.58
C GLY A 404 1.24 5.67 13.91
N ALA A 405 1.55 4.38 13.93
CA ALA A 405 2.74 3.82 13.29
C ALA A 405 2.74 3.97 11.77
N VAL A 406 1.62 3.68 11.10
CA VAL A 406 1.55 3.85 9.63
C VAL A 406 1.50 5.31 9.22
N HIS A 407 0.97 6.20 10.06
CA HIS A 407 1.07 7.65 9.86
C HIS A 407 2.52 8.12 9.91
N ASP A 408 3.27 7.71 10.92
CA ASP A 408 4.70 8.01 11.05
C ASP A 408 5.52 7.40 9.90
N ALA A 409 5.19 6.19 9.47
CA ALA A 409 5.79 5.54 8.30
C ALA A 409 5.56 6.35 7.02
N ALA A 410 4.37 6.95 6.85
CA ALA A 410 4.09 7.86 5.73
C ALA A 410 4.97 9.12 5.79
N ILE A 411 5.12 9.71 6.96
CA ILE A 411 5.92 10.92 7.16
C ILE A 411 7.40 10.64 6.87
N ALA A 412 7.93 9.53 7.38
CA ALA A 412 9.31 9.13 7.15
C ALA A 412 9.57 8.83 5.66
N ALA A 413 8.73 7.99 5.03
CA ALA A 413 8.93 7.58 3.65
C ALA A 413 8.74 8.74 2.66
N TRP A 414 7.67 9.52 2.79
CA TRP A 414 7.45 10.67 1.88
C TRP A 414 8.38 11.84 2.17
N GLY A 415 8.84 11.98 3.42
CA GLY A 415 9.91 12.91 3.77
C GLY A 415 11.20 12.61 3.00
N ALA A 416 11.63 11.35 2.98
CA ALA A 416 12.79 10.90 2.21
C ALA A 416 12.56 11.05 0.70
N LYS A 417 11.38 10.66 0.19
CA LYS A 417 11.01 10.81 -1.23
C LYS A 417 11.06 12.27 -1.69
N GLY A 418 10.57 13.19 -0.89
CA GLY A 418 10.64 14.62 -1.19
C GLY A 418 12.05 15.19 -1.11
N TYR A 419 12.88 14.69 -0.19
CA TYR A 419 14.25 15.16 0.05
C TYR A 419 15.25 14.64 -0.97
N TYR A 420 15.26 13.32 -1.21
CA TYR A 420 16.21 12.69 -2.13
C TYR A 420 15.74 12.72 -3.58
N ASP A 421 14.43 12.73 -3.82
CA ASP A 421 13.80 12.83 -5.15
C ASP A 421 14.35 11.79 -6.15
N ASP A 422 14.54 10.56 -5.71
CA ASP A 422 15.28 9.53 -6.41
C ASP A 422 14.50 8.87 -7.56
N ALA A 423 15.22 8.36 -8.56
CA ALA A 423 14.64 7.80 -9.76
C ALA A 423 13.93 6.46 -9.52
N ARG A 424 13.16 6.02 -10.52
CA ARG A 424 12.50 4.71 -10.57
C ARG A 424 13.22 3.77 -11.54
N PRO A 425 13.09 2.43 -11.39
CA PRO A 425 13.76 1.45 -12.26
C PRO A 425 13.53 1.68 -13.75
N ILE A 426 12.31 2.05 -14.17
CA ILE A 426 12.02 2.31 -15.58
C ILE A 426 12.89 3.42 -16.15
N SER A 427 13.15 4.48 -15.39
CA SER A 427 14.01 5.57 -15.82
C SER A 427 15.47 5.13 -15.89
N TRP A 428 15.98 4.42 -14.87
CA TRP A 428 17.35 3.92 -14.85
C TRP A 428 17.63 2.91 -15.97
N ILE A 429 16.80 1.86 -16.09
CA ILE A 429 16.98 0.80 -17.10
C ILE A 429 17.02 1.41 -18.49
N ARG A 430 16.05 2.27 -18.83
CA ARG A 430 15.98 2.88 -20.16
C ARG A 430 17.09 3.90 -20.40
N TYR A 431 17.49 4.68 -19.37
CA TYR A 431 18.59 5.65 -19.48
C TYR A 431 19.92 4.95 -19.74
N MET A 432 20.26 3.97 -18.90
CA MET A 432 21.50 3.19 -19.03
C MET A 432 21.54 2.43 -20.36
N ALA A 433 20.41 1.87 -20.81
CA ALA A 433 20.31 1.22 -22.12
C ALA A 433 20.60 2.19 -23.28
N GLY A 434 20.11 3.43 -23.17
CA GLY A 434 20.39 4.46 -24.16
C GLY A 434 21.84 4.91 -24.23
N LEU A 435 22.61 4.71 -23.14
CA LEU A 435 24.05 4.96 -23.10
C LEU A 435 24.88 3.79 -23.67
N GLY A 436 24.35 2.57 -23.65
CA GLY A 436 25.03 1.37 -24.11
C GLY A 436 25.40 0.40 -22.99
N GLN A 437 26.55 -0.27 -23.11
CA GLN A 437 27.05 -1.26 -22.14
C GLN A 437 28.23 -0.74 -21.32
N SER A 438 28.38 -1.22 -20.07
CA SER A 438 29.47 -0.80 -19.16
C SER A 438 30.50 -1.87 -18.85
N SER A 439 30.39 -3.07 -19.45
CA SER A 439 31.23 -4.22 -19.07
C SER A 439 32.57 -4.30 -19.80
N ASP A 440 32.61 -3.98 -21.09
CA ASP A 440 33.81 -4.19 -21.90
C ASP A 440 34.11 -2.99 -22.79
N PRO A 441 35.21 -2.22 -22.48
CA PRO A 441 35.62 -1.07 -23.30
C PRO A 441 36.02 -1.41 -24.74
N SER A 442 36.30 -2.68 -25.03
CA SER A 442 36.66 -3.12 -26.37
C SER A 442 35.46 -3.40 -27.28
N LEU A 443 34.27 -3.55 -26.69
CA LEU A 443 33.04 -3.79 -27.42
C LEU A 443 32.37 -2.47 -27.84
N PRO A 444 31.52 -2.49 -28.89
CA PRO A 444 30.73 -1.35 -29.29
C PRO A 444 29.83 -0.81 -28.16
N SER A 445 29.47 0.48 -28.29
CA SER A 445 28.55 1.16 -27.38
C SER A 445 28.99 1.14 -25.90
N TYR A 446 30.32 1.12 -25.66
CA TYR A 446 30.81 1.20 -24.28
C TYR A 446 30.59 2.59 -23.68
N ASN A 447 29.96 2.58 -22.49
CA ASN A 447 29.82 3.75 -21.63
C ASN A 447 29.86 3.28 -20.17
N LYS A 448 30.68 3.94 -19.35
CA LYS A 448 30.84 3.57 -17.93
C LYS A 448 29.51 3.59 -17.14
N GLU A 449 28.53 4.39 -17.55
CA GLU A 449 27.20 4.49 -16.94
C GLU A 449 26.13 3.69 -17.70
N GLY A 450 26.53 2.87 -18.68
CA GLY A 450 25.64 1.96 -19.40
C GLY A 450 25.22 0.75 -18.56
N LEU A 451 24.35 -0.11 -19.15
CA LEU A 451 23.95 -1.37 -18.53
C LEU A 451 25.14 -2.35 -18.49
N PRO A 452 25.35 -3.08 -17.39
CA PRO A 452 26.29 -4.19 -17.38
C PRO A 452 25.77 -5.33 -18.25
N LEU A 453 26.66 -5.96 -19.04
CA LEU A 453 26.33 -7.16 -19.78
C LEU A 453 26.28 -8.37 -18.83
N VAL A 454 25.22 -9.15 -18.92
CA VAL A 454 25.03 -10.38 -18.14
C VAL A 454 24.58 -11.49 -19.11
N PRO A 455 25.43 -12.52 -19.35
CA PRO A 455 25.14 -13.56 -20.31
C PRO A 455 23.75 -14.20 -20.09
N GLY A 456 22.94 -14.28 -21.15
CA GLY A 456 21.59 -14.82 -21.11
C GLY A 456 20.51 -13.92 -20.49
N LEU A 457 20.88 -12.69 -20.05
CA LEU A 457 19.96 -11.74 -19.43
C LEU A 457 20.07 -10.33 -20.04
N ILE A 458 21.27 -9.79 -20.21
CA ILE A 458 21.54 -8.44 -20.75
C ILE A 458 22.67 -8.58 -21.77
N GLU A 459 22.37 -8.33 -23.04
CA GLU A 459 23.32 -8.59 -24.12
C GLU A 459 23.41 -7.42 -25.10
N LEU A 460 24.62 -7.21 -25.65
CA LEU A 460 24.83 -6.32 -26.77
C LEU A 460 24.31 -6.96 -28.05
N ILE A 461 23.47 -6.25 -28.78
CA ILE A 461 22.94 -6.70 -30.06
C ILE A 461 24.05 -6.56 -31.12
N THR A 462 24.37 -7.65 -31.78
CA THR A 462 25.38 -7.71 -32.87
C THR A 462 24.81 -8.45 -34.08
N LYS A 463 25.51 -8.35 -35.20
CA LYS A 463 25.13 -9.14 -36.39
C LYS A 463 25.16 -10.66 -36.14
N ASP A 464 26.07 -11.11 -35.31
CA ASP A 464 26.19 -12.54 -34.96
C ASP A 464 25.05 -12.99 -34.05
N THR A 465 24.67 -12.20 -33.03
CA THR A 465 23.57 -12.53 -32.12
C THR A 465 22.19 -12.40 -32.77
N THR A 466 22.07 -11.66 -33.86
CA THR A 466 20.83 -11.48 -34.63
C THR A 466 20.75 -12.33 -35.90
N ALA A 467 21.74 -13.18 -36.18
CA ALA A 467 21.71 -14.10 -37.31
C ALA A 467 20.51 -15.03 -37.23
N PRO A 468 19.99 -15.58 -38.37
CA PRO A 468 18.86 -16.48 -38.36
C PRO A 468 19.08 -17.70 -37.43
N GLY A 469 18.12 -17.93 -36.53
CA GLY A 469 18.18 -18.99 -35.50
C GLY A 469 18.89 -18.60 -34.20
N GLN A 470 19.46 -17.41 -34.09
CA GLN A 470 20.03 -16.91 -32.85
C GLN A 470 18.96 -16.30 -31.92
N PRO A 471 19.20 -16.24 -30.61
CA PRO A 471 18.22 -15.76 -29.64
C PRO A 471 17.71 -14.32 -29.89
N LEU A 472 18.55 -13.45 -30.45
CA LEU A 472 18.21 -12.04 -30.73
C LEU A 472 17.79 -11.79 -32.19
N ALA A 473 17.47 -12.84 -32.96
CA ALA A 473 17.12 -12.70 -34.40
C ALA A 473 15.95 -11.72 -34.65
N ALA A 474 14.99 -11.64 -33.71
CA ALA A 474 13.87 -10.71 -33.79
C ALA A 474 14.26 -9.23 -33.61
N LEU A 475 15.48 -8.95 -33.14
CA LEU A 475 16.04 -7.61 -32.92
C LEU A 475 17.06 -7.21 -34.01
N ALA A 476 17.07 -7.89 -35.15
CA ALA A 476 17.91 -7.52 -36.30
C ALA A 476 17.59 -6.08 -36.75
N GLY A 477 18.64 -5.29 -37.00
CA GLY A 477 18.52 -3.85 -37.32
C GLY A 477 18.72 -2.93 -36.11
N HIS A 478 18.93 -3.50 -34.90
CA HIS A 478 19.23 -2.78 -33.68
C HIS A 478 20.67 -3.04 -33.18
N GLU A 479 21.58 -3.37 -34.10
CA GLU A 479 22.97 -3.65 -33.75
C GLU A 479 23.64 -2.44 -33.06
N GLY A 480 24.26 -2.69 -31.93
CA GLY A 480 24.84 -1.67 -31.03
C GLY A 480 23.92 -1.23 -29.90
N GLU A 481 22.66 -1.61 -29.90
CA GLU A 481 21.75 -1.40 -28.80
C GLU A 481 21.81 -2.56 -27.78
N ILE A 482 21.16 -2.39 -26.61
CA ILE A 482 21.15 -3.39 -25.55
C ILE A 482 19.82 -4.14 -25.54
N ALA A 483 19.89 -5.46 -25.62
CA ALA A 483 18.79 -6.37 -25.41
C ALA A 483 18.75 -6.85 -23.95
N ILE A 484 17.53 -7.03 -23.43
CA ILE A 484 17.32 -7.68 -22.12
C ILE A 484 16.28 -8.80 -22.28
N LYS A 485 16.44 -9.87 -21.52
CA LYS A 485 15.42 -10.89 -21.36
C LYS A 485 14.50 -10.47 -20.22
N ALA A 486 13.26 -10.14 -20.50
CA ALA A 486 12.32 -9.58 -19.53
C ALA A 486 10.87 -9.85 -19.95
N TRP A 487 9.94 -9.59 -19.05
CA TRP A 487 8.52 -9.53 -19.39
C TRP A 487 8.29 -8.60 -20.59
N ALA A 488 7.60 -9.12 -21.61
CA ALA A 488 7.51 -8.45 -22.91
C ALA A 488 6.48 -7.30 -22.96
N GLY A 489 5.87 -6.98 -21.81
CA GLY A 489 4.86 -5.93 -21.69
C GLY A 489 3.44 -6.47 -21.74
N ASN A 490 2.47 -5.57 -21.64
CA ASN A 490 1.06 -5.94 -21.56
C ASN A 490 0.57 -6.65 -22.84
N PRO A 491 -0.14 -7.80 -22.73
CA PRO A 491 -0.70 -8.47 -23.87
C PRO A 491 -1.85 -7.67 -24.48
N LYS A 492 -2.18 -7.95 -25.76
CA LYS A 492 -3.29 -7.28 -26.47
C LYS A 492 -4.65 -7.55 -25.81
N ASP A 493 -4.84 -8.77 -25.32
CA ASP A 493 -6.02 -9.17 -24.55
C ASP A 493 -5.60 -9.79 -23.23
N PRO A 494 -5.58 -9.01 -22.14
CA PRO A 494 -5.14 -9.48 -20.83
C PRO A 494 -6.08 -10.53 -20.20
N LYS A 495 -7.27 -10.74 -20.75
CA LYS A 495 -8.20 -11.76 -20.25
C LYS A 495 -7.86 -13.18 -20.74
N THR A 496 -7.13 -13.28 -21.85
CA THR A 496 -6.87 -14.55 -22.52
C THR A 496 -5.40 -14.79 -22.83
N GLN A 497 -4.55 -13.79 -22.67
CA GLN A 497 -3.14 -13.83 -23.04
C GLN A 497 -2.24 -13.40 -21.87
N THR A 498 -1.00 -13.93 -21.86
CA THR A 498 0.11 -13.45 -21.05
C THR A 498 1.04 -12.61 -21.93
N GLY A 499 1.76 -11.65 -21.33
CA GLY A 499 2.85 -10.92 -21.99
C GLY A 499 4.02 -11.85 -22.29
N GLY A 500 4.25 -12.83 -21.43
CA GLY A 500 5.37 -13.77 -21.51
C GLY A 500 6.72 -13.08 -21.30
N VAL A 501 7.81 -13.84 -21.42
CA VAL A 501 9.19 -13.36 -21.35
C VAL A 501 9.85 -13.49 -22.72
N ALA A 502 10.47 -12.42 -23.19
CA ALA A 502 11.16 -12.37 -24.47
C ALA A 502 12.42 -11.50 -24.38
N TRP A 503 13.28 -11.60 -25.42
CA TRP A 503 14.31 -10.62 -25.66
C TRP A 503 13.68 -9.34 -26.23
N ILE A 504 13.84 -8.23 -25.54
CA ILE A 504 13.33 -6.92 -25.93
C ILE A 504 14.46 -5.88 -25.89
N LEU A 505 14.26 -4.75 -26.57
CA LEU A 505 15.16 -3.60 -26.40
C LEU A 505 15.03 -3.04 -24.97
N ALA A 506 16.13 -2.92 -24.26
CA ALA A 506 16.13 -2.41 -22.89
C ALA A 506 15.58 -0.97 -22.81
N ALA A 507 15.78 -0.17 -23.86
CA ALA A 507 15.22 1.18 -23.98
C ALA A 507 13.68 1.22 -24.04
N ASN A 508 13.01 0.07 -24.23
CA ASN A 508 11.55 -0.07 -24.28
C ASN A 508 10.98 -0.78 -23.01
N TRP A 509 11.84 -1.19 -22.08
CA TRP A 509 11.39 -1.94 -20.91
C TRP A 509 10.30 -1.20 -20.12
N VAL A 510 9.30 -1.93 -19.64
CA VAL A 510 8.27 -1.46 -18.71
C VAL A 510 8.15 -2.42 -17.53
N PRO A 511 7.83 -1.95 -16.33
CA PRO A 511 7.58 -2.79 -15.17
C PRO A 511 6.30 -3.63 -15.35
N TYR A 512 6.18 -4.73 -14.60
CA TYR A 512 4.97 -5.56 -14.55
C TYR A 512 3.86 -4.80 -13.83
N GLN A 513 3.16 -3.96 -14.57
CA GLN A 513 2.08 -3.10 -14.11
C GLN A 513 1.02 -2.92 -15.22
N LEU A 514 -0.13 -2.35 -14.86
CA LEU A 514 -1.13 -1.95 -15.85
C LEU A 514 -0.56 -0.85 -16.78
N PRO A 515 -0.89 -0.88 -18.08
CA PRO A 515 -0.43 0.14 -19.03
C PRO A 515 -0.97 1.54 -18.72
N THR A 516 -2.03 1.62 -17.94
CA THR A 516 -2.65 2.87 -17.46
C THR A 516 -2.07 3.37 -16.15
N PHE A 517 -1.28 2.54 -15.45
CA PHE A 517 -0.63 2.83 -14.18
C PHE A 517 0.72 2.11 -14.09
N VAL A 518 1.75 2.70 -14.69
CA VAL A 518 3.07 2.07 -14.87
C VAL A 518 3.95 2.17 -13.64
N THR A 519 3.91 3.30 -12.92
CA THR A 519 4.55 3.48 -11.62
C THR A 519 3.71 4.40 -10.75
N PRO A 520 3.86 4.35 -9.40
CA PRO A 520 3.34 5.39 -8.53
C PRO A 520 3.87 6.80 -8.87
N SER A 521 3.05 7.83 -8.64
CA SER A 521 3.36 9.23 -8.96
C SER A 521 4.19 9.90 -7.87
N PHE A 522 5.34 9.33 -7.52
CA PHE A 522 6.30 9.87 -6.54
C PHE A 522 7.66 9.14 -6.64
N PRO A 523 8.75 9.73 -6.09
CA PRO A 523 10.11 9.18 -6.13
C PRO A 523 10.24 7.74 -5.57
N GLY A 524 11.34 7.05 -5.95
CA GLY A 524 11.63 5.67 -5.55
C GLY A 524 11.97 5.54 -4.07
N TYR A 525 13.08 6.15 -3.67
CA TYR A 525 13.69 5.94 -2.37
C TYR A 525 12.95 6.63 -1.23
N PHE A 526 12.64 5.88 -0.17
CA PHE A 526 12.54 4.45 -0.01
C PHE A 526 11.09 3.97 -0.15
N SER A 527 10.90 2.62 -0.20
CA SER A 527 9.59 2.01 -0.46
C SER A 527 8.57 2.30 0.63
N GLY A 528 7.44 2.92 0.25
CA GLY A 528 6.31 3.14 1.15
C GLY A 528 5.67 1.83 1.63
N HIS A 529 5.49 0.84 0.73
CA HIS A 529 4.96 -0.48 1.09
C HIS A 529 5.79 -1.15 2.19
N SER A 530 7.12 -1.18 2.03
CA SER A 530 8.03 -1.78 3.01
C SER A 530 7.97 -1.06 4.36
N THR A 531 7.87 0.28 4.34
CA THR A 531 7.84 1.10 5.54
C THR A 531 6.52 0.93 6.31
N PHE A 532 5.38 1.04 5.63
CA PHE A 532 4.06 0.79 6.24
C PHE A 532 3.96 -0.61 6.80
N SER A 533 4.35 -1.60 5.99
CA SER A 533 4.19 -3.00 6.35
C SER A 533 5.05 -3.37 7.56
N ARG A 534 6.32 -2.96 7.56
CA ARG A 534 7.18 -3.26 8.70
C ARG A 534 6.78 -2.51 9.96
N ALA A 535 6.34 -1.25 9.87
CA ALA A 535 5.82 -0.50 11.02
C ALA A 535 4.59 -1.19 11.64
N ALA A 536 3.67 -1.63 10.79
CA ALA A 536 2.50 -2.36 11.24
C ALA A 536 2.83 -3.73 11.85
N ALA A 537 3.77 -4.48 11.25
CA ALA A 537 4.22 -5.77 11.78
C ALA A 537 4.87 -5.64 13.16
N GLU A 538 5.69 -4.62 13.40
CA GLU A 538 6.26 -4.32 14.73
C GLU A 538 5.16 -4.03 15.76
N VAL A 539 4.15 -3.25 15.36
CA VAL A 539 3.02 -2.94 16.22
C VAL A 539 2.20 -4.20 16.53
N LEU A 540 1.82 -4.97 15.50
CA LEU A 540 1.02 -6.18 15.72
C LEU A 540 1.76 -7.20 16.57
N THR A 541 3.05 -7.41 16.33
CA THR A 541 3.90 -8.26 17.17
C THR A 541 3.89 -7.82 18.63
N SER A 542 4.08 -6.53 18.87
CA SER A 542 4.09 -5.96 20.22
C SER A 542 2.71 -6.00 20.88
N PHE A 543 1.65 -5.69 20.11
CA PHE A 543 0.29 -5.58 20.62
C PHE A 543 -0.36 -6.95 20.91
N THR A 544 -0.13 -7.93 20.04
CA THR A 544 -0.62 -9.30 20.25
C THR A 544 0.27 -10.12 21.18
N GLY A 545 1.54 -9.71 21.37
CA GLY A 545 2.54 -10.40 22.16
C GLY A 545 3.17 -11.60 21.46
N SER A 546 2.99 -11.72 20.14
CA SER A 546 3.58 -12.75 19.28
C SER A 546 3.89 -12.19 17.91
N GLU A 547 5.01 -12.56 17.33
CA GLU A 547 5.30 -12.27 15.93
C GLU A 547 4.49 -13.15 14.97
N TYR A 548 4.07 -14.33 15.44
CA TYR A 548 3.27 -15.27 14.65
C TYR A 548 1.82 -14.86 14.58
N PHE A 549 1.23 -15.06 13.43
CA PHE A 549 -0.23 -14.98 13.28
C PHE A 549 -0.93 -15.95 14.25
N PRO A 550 -2.17 -15.67 14.67
CA PRO A 550 -2.97 -16.62 15.42
C PRO A 550 -3.04 -17.97 14.67
N GLY A 551 -2.89 -19.07 15.40
CA GLY A 551 -2.76 -20.41 14.79
C GLY A 551 -1.40 -20.70 14.14
N GLY A 552 -0.47 -19.74 14.14
CA GLY A 552 0.90 -19.88 13.63
C GLY A 552 1.03 -19.78 12.13
N VAL A 553 -0.04 -19.45 11.41
CA VAL A 553 -0.04 -19.18 9.96
C VAL A 553 -1.29 -18.42 9.56
N SER A 554 -1.14 -17.45 8.67
CA SER A 554 -2.23 -16.80 7.95
C SER A 554 -1.94 -16.80 6.46
N GLY A 555 -2.92 -16.45 5.62
CA GLY A 555 -2.68 -16.41 4.19
C GLY A 555 -3.94 -16.11 3.38
N TYR A 556 -3.71 -15.92 2.08
CA TYR A 556 -4.78 -15.61 1.15
C TYR A 556 -4.66 -16.45 -0.14
N THR A 557 -5.78 -17.01 -0.63
CA THR A 557 -5.81 -17.81 -1.85
C THR A 557 -6.24 -16.97 -3.05
N ILE A 558 -5.34 -16.81 -4.00
CA ILE A 558 -5.58 -16.23 -5.31
C ILE A 558 -6.03 -17.34 -6.26
N LYS A 559 -7.24 -17.18 -6.81
CA LYS A 559 -7.84 -18.18 -7.69
C LYS A 559 -7.20 -18.18 -9.08
N ALA A 560 -7.13 -19.36 -9.71
CA ALA A 560 -6.73 -19.50 -11.09
C ALA A 560 -7.53 -18.56 -12.02
N GLY A 561 -6.85 -17.88 -12.93
CA GLY A 561 -7.45 -16.95 -13.88
C GLY A 561 -7.97 -15.64 -13.28
N SER A 562 -7.65 -15.28 -12.01
CA SER A 562 -8.18 -14.10 -11.34
C SER A 562 -7.29 -12.86 -11.44
N LEU A 563 -6.06 -12.96 -11.95
CA LEU A 563 -5.18 -11.79 -12.16
C LEU A 563 -5.81 -10.75 -13.09
N LYS A 564 -5.41 -9.51 -12.95
CA LYS A 564 -5.98 -8.36 -13.67
C LYS A 564 -5.04 -7.76 -14.69
N PHE A 565 -3.72 -7.89 -14.49
CA PHE A 565 -2.75 -7.35 -15.43
C PHE A 565 -2.68 -8.20 -16.69
N GLU A 566 -2.83 -9.52 -16.56
CA GLU A 566 -2.89 -10.50 -17.63
C GLU A 566 -3.52 -11.80 -17.13
N VAL A 567 -3.81 -12.75 -18.02
CA VAL A 567 -4.43 -14.03 -17.63
C VAL A 567 -3.50 -14.82 -16.68
N GLY A 568 -4.06 -15.32 -15.59
CA GLY A 568 -3.33 -16.09 -14.59
C GLY A 568 -3.96 -16.01 -13.19
N PRO A 569 -3.39 -16.67 -12.19
CA PRO A 569 -2.38 -17.70 -12.31
C PRO A 569 -2.94 -18.97 -12.97
N THR A 570 -2.08 -19.90 -13.38
CA THR A 570 -2.51 -21.16 -14.05
C THR A 570 -3.22 -22.11 -13.08
N THR A 571 -2.92 -22.06 -11.81
CA THR A 571 -3.56 -22.79 -10.71
C THR A 571 -3.85 -21.85 -9.55
N ASP A 572 -4.69 -22.28 -8.60
CA ASP A 572 -4.85 -21.55 -7.35
C ASP A 572 -3.49 -21.44 -6.63
N ILE A 573 -3.14 -20.25 -6.17
CA ILE A 573 -1.94 -19.99 -5.37
C ILE A 573 -2.35 -19.42 -4.02
N ARG A 574 -1.85 -20.04 -2.93
CA ARG A 574 -2.08 -19.54 -1.58
C ARG A 574 -0.81 -18.85 -1.07
N LEU A 575 -0.85 -17.53 -0.96
CA LEU A 575 0.17 -16.80 -0.21
C LEU A 575 -0.01 -17.10 1.27
N GLU A 576 1.05 -17.55 1.94
CA GLU A 576 1.04 -17.92 3.35
C GLU A 576 2.18 -17.24 4.11
N TRP A 577 1.90 -16.82 5.35
CA TRP A 577 2.85 -16.17 6.23
C TRP A 577 2.78 -16.76 7.63
N ALA A 578 3.91 -17.15 8.20
CA ALA A 578 3.98 -17.57 9.60
C ALA A 578 3.87 -16.35 10.53
N THR A 579 4.61 -15.29 10.21
CA THR A 579 4.72 -14.09 11.05
C THR A 579 4.19 -12.85 10.32
N TYR A 580 3.87 -11.81 11.10
CA TYR A 580 3.57 -10.48 10.55
C TYR A 580 4.77 -9.92 9.76
N TYR A 581 5.99 -10.28 10.15
CA TYR A 581 7.21 -9.88 9.44
C TYR A 581 7.31 -10.53 8.06
N ASP A 582 6.93 -11.82 7.92
CA ASP A 582 6.92 -12.49 6.61
C ASP A 582 5.95 -11.82 5.64
N ALA A 583 4.77 -11.44 6.12
CA ALA A 583 3.79 -10.70 5.31
C ALA A 583 4.33 -9.31 4.93
N ALA A 584 4.99 -8.62 5.86
CA ALA A 584 5.58 -7.31 5.61
C ALA A 584 6.73 -7.38 4.60
N ASP A 585 7.58 -8.37 4.70
CA ASP A 585 8.69 -8.59 3.79
C ASP A 585 8.20 -8.97 2.39
N GLN A 586 7.16 -9.79 2.28
CA GLN A 586 6.55 -10.11 1.00
C GLN A 586 5.93 -8.88 0.33
N ALA A 587 5.30 -7.98 1.12
CA ALA A 587 4.78 -6.72 0.60
C ALA A 587 5.90 -5.83 0.03
N GLY A 588 7.08 -5.82 0.63
CA GLY A 588 8.27 -5.16 0.10
C GLY A 588 8.79 -5.82 -1.17
N GLN A 589 9.01 -7.13 -1.16
CA GLN A 589 9.49 -7.92 -2.30
C GLN A 589 8.57 -7.80 -3.52
N SER A 590 7.27 -7.69 -3.31
CA SER A 590 6.28 -7.54 -4.38
C SER A 590 6.56 -6.35 -5.29
N ARG A 591 7.24 -5.33 -4.77
CA ARG A 591 7.55 -4.10 -5.52
C ARG A 591 8.74 -4.29 -6.45
N LEU A 592 9.67 -5.21 -6.13
CA LEU A 592 10.79 -5.60 -6.99
C LEU A 592 10.27 -6.44 -8.15
N TRP A 593 9.49 -7.48 -7.87
CA TRP A 593 8.81 -8.30 -8.89
C TRP A 593 7.89 -7.47 -9.78
N GLY A 594 7.22 -6.48 -9.22
CA GLY A 594 6.43 -5.48 -9.95
C GLY A 594 7.27 -4.47 -10.73
N GLY A 595 8.60 -4.45 -10.57
CA GLY A 595 9.53 -3.62 -11.33
C GLY A 595 9.49 -2.13 -11.01
N ILE A 596 8.97 -1.71 -9.85
CA ILE A 596 8.78 -0.28 -9.52
C ILE A 596 9.66 0.23 -8.38
N HIS A 597 10.40 -0.65 -7.73
CA HIS A 597 11.41 -0.35 -6.72
C HIS A 597 12.66 -1.21 -6.94
N VAL A 598 13.77 -0.80 -6.38
CA VAL A 598 15.01 -1.57 -6.26
C VAL A 598 15.19 -2.06 -4.82
N GLN A 599 16.16 -2.97 -4.60
CA GLN A 599 16.36 -3.64 -3.31
C GLN A 599 16.64 -2.67 -2.17
N VAL A 600 17.46 -1.64 -2.38
CA VAL A 600 17.76 -0.64 -1.35
C VAL A 600 16.50 0.11 -0.89
N ASP A 601 15.56 0.36 -1.78
CA ASP A 601 14.27 1.00 -1.42
C ASP A 601 13.50 0.14 -0.43
N ASP A 602 13.45 -1.17 -0.68
CA ASP A 602 12.76 -2.14 0.17
C ASP A 602 13.45 -2.29 1.52
N PHE A 603 14.74 -2.60 1.53
CA PHE A 603 15.49 -2.88 2.75
C PHE A 603 15.57 -1.66 3.68
N THR A 604 15.77 -0.48 3.11
CA THR A 604 15.73 0.77 3.88
C THR A 604 14.34 1.04 4.42
N GLY A 605 13.31 0.83 3.60
CA GLY A 605 11.92 0.96 4.03
C GLY A 605 11.57 0.06 5.23
N ARG A 606 12.05 -1.21 5.22
CA ARG A 606 11.84 -2.12 6.36
C ARG A 606 12.56 -1.62 7.62
N ARG A 607 13.83 -1.17 7.52
CA ARG A 607 14.57 -0.65 8.68
C ARG A 607 13.89 0.56 9.30
N VAL A 608 13.55 1.55 8.49
CA VAL A 608 12.84 2.76 8.96
C VAL A 608 11.44 2.43 9.48
N GLY A 609 10.72 1.53 8.83
CA GLY A 609 9.41 1.06 9.30
C GLY A 609 9.47 0.41 10.68
N SER A 610 10.52 -0.39 10.94
CA SER A 610 10.74 -0.98 12.27
C SER A 610 10.91 0.09 13.35
N GLU A 611 11.65 1.17 13.07
CA GLU A 611 11.80 2.29 14.01
C GLU A 611 10.48 3.02 14.26
N CYS A 612 9.69 3.28 13.20
CA CYS A 612 8.36 3.88 13.32
C CYS A 612 7.42 3.05 14.21
N GLY A 613 7.35 1.73 13.97
CA GLY A 613 6.49 0.84 14.74
C GLY A 613 6.87 0.77 16.23
N LYS A 614 8.16 0.68 16.53
CA LYS A 614 8.69 0.66 17.91
C LYS A 614 8.46 1.99 18.63
N ALA A 615 8.65 3.13 17.95
CA ALA A 615 8.38 4.44 18.51
C ALA A 615 6.89 4.61 18.82
N ALA A 616 6.02 4.23 17.87
CA ALA A 616 4.57 4.30 18.07
C ALA A 616 4.09 3.42 19.22
N TRP A 617 4.61 2.18 19.35
CA TRP A 617 4.30 1.31 20.48
C TRP A 617 4.72 1.94 21.82
N THR A 618 5.92 2.49 21.87
CA THR A 618 6.46 3.11 23.08
C THR A 618 5.61 4.29 23.56
N ILE A 619 5.21 5.17 22.63
CA ILE A 619 4.40 6.34 22.98
C ILE A 619 2.95 5.96 23.30
N ALA A 620 2.36 5.02 22.57
CA ALA A 620 0.98 4.57 22.80
C ALA A 620 0.78 4.01 24.20
N GLN A 621 1.73 3.21 24.72
CA GLN A 621 1.65 2.69 26.09
C GLN A 621 1.55 3.80 27.13
N ARG A 622 2.20 4.94 26.91
CA ARG A 622 2.13 6.09 27.82
C ARG A 622 0.76 6.77 27.80
N TYR A 623 0.08 6.78 26.64
CA TYR A 623 -1.31 7.22 26.55
C TYR A 623 -2.25 6.23 27.25
N TYR A 624 -2.04 4.92 27.09
CA TYR A 624 -2.89 3.89 27.69
C TYR A 624 -2.84 3.91 29.23
N ASN A 625 -1.67 4.15 29.82
CA ASN A 625 -1.46 4.12 31.26
C ASN A 625 -1.43 5.50 31.92
N GLY A 626 -1.66 6.57 31.18
CA GLY A 626 -1.69 7.94 31.70
C GLY A 626 -0.34 8.52 32.11
N SER A 627 0.79 7.90 31.70
CA SER A 627 2.13 8.37 32.09
C SER A 627 2.72 9.42 31.13
N ILE A 628 1.98 9.81 30.09
CA ILE A 628 2.38 10.89 29.22
C ILE A 628 2.08 12.23 29.88
N GLN A 629 3.09 13.13 29.90
CA GLN A 629 3.00 14.47 30.47
C GLN A 629 2.93 15.51 29.34
#